data_b582981412477f82c3fb345a1595c397
#
_entry.id   b582981412477f82c3fb345a1595c397
#
_cell.length_a   1.000
_cell.length_b   1.000
_cell.length_c   1.000
_cell.angle_alpha   90.00
_cell.angle_beta   90.00
_cell.angle_gamma   90.00
#
_symmetry.space_group_name_H-M   'P 1'
#
loop_
_entity.id
_entity.type
_entity.pdbx_description
1 polymer ?
#
loop_
_entity_poly.entity_id
_entity_poly.type
_entity_poly.pdbx_seq_one_letter_code
_entity_poly.pdbx_strand_id
1 'polypeptide(L)'
;MKQPFMRVAGAILCALALSGCVDSSGPLLSDAQPVLGEQLRLQFYSLRKGIADEPEQATYKWDRGAYRRTGGSMTDIGSFSVHPLARDTFVVQSAAAKRPGMFEYAIARRLVDGVYQVIAIDEADAGRVTRARFCRRASDSSCRIQTRNQLYAFARATAERRRGQGGLVLRLADGVAESSR
;
A
#
# COMPACT_ATOMS: atom_id res chain seq x y z
N MET A 1 -7.30 -22.57 38.11
CA MET A 1 -6.28 -21.60 37.65
C MET A 1 -6.54 -21.30 36.18
N LYS A 2 -7.09 -20.12 35.86
CA LYS A 2 -7.42 -19.68 34.48
C LYS A 2 -6.27 -18.84 34.01
N GLN A 3 -5.52 -19.29 32.98
CA GLN A 3 -4.51 -18.46 32.30
C GLN A 3 -5.20 -17.43 31.43
N PRO A 4 -4.79 -16.15 31.47
CA PRO A 4 -5.32 -15.15 30.56
C PRO A 4 -4.69 -15.34 29.17
N PHE A 5 -5.50 -15.62 28.17
CA PHE A 5 -5.12 -15.54 26.76
C PHE A 5 -4.74 -14.09 26.45
N MET A 6 -3.45 -13.84 26.42
CA MET A 6 -2.88 -12.57 25.98
C MET A 6 -3.13 -12.44 24.46
N ARG A 7 -4.05 -11.56 24.10
CA ARG A 7 -4.41 -11.24 22.73
C ARG A 7 -3.20 -10.63 22.03
N VAL A 8 -2.54 -11.41 21.19
CA VAL A 8 -1.51 -10.94 20.25
C VAL A 8 -2.20 -10.44 18.98
N ALA A 9 -2.93 -9.36 19.12
CA ALA A 9 -3.59 -8.67 18.02
C ALA A 9 -2.82 -7.38 17.70
N GLY A 10 -1.63 -7.47 17.17
CA GLY A 10 -0.83 -6.28 16.91
C GLY A 10 0.32 -6.45 15.93
N ALA A 11 0.47 -7.64 15.32
CA ALA A 11 1.73 -7.97 14.62
C ALA A 11 1.65 -7.97 13.08
N ILE A 12 0.52 -7.64 12.46
CA ILE A 12 0.32 -7.92 11.04
C ILE A 12 0.86 -6.81 10.13
N LEU A 13 0.86 -5.56 10.57
CA LEU A 13 1.42 -4.46 9.78
C LEU A 13 2.87 -4.10 10.10
N CYS A 14 3.45 -4.66 11.18
CA CYS A 14 4.90 -4.54 11.42
C CYS A 14 5.77 -5.22 10.35
N ALA A 15 5.21 -6.09 9.51
CA ALA A 15 5.95 -6.73 8.42
C ALA A 15 6.19 -5.79 7.21
N LEU A 16 5.40 -4.74 7.05
CA LEU A 16 5.65 -3.70 6.05
C LEU A 16 6.66 -2.64 6.54
N ALA A 17 6.93 -2.59 7.84
CA ALA A 17 7.75 -1.54 8.45
C ALA A 17 9.24 -1.90 8.62
N LEU A 18 9.68 -3.11 8.25
CA LEU A 18 11.04 -3.61 8.55
C LEU A 18 11.92 -3.88 7.34
N SER A 19 11.42 -3.76 6.13
CA SER A 19 12.23 -3.84 4.92
C SER A 19 12.26 -2.47 4.27
N GLY A 20 13.41 -1.99 3.86
CA GLY A 20 13.72 -0.70 3.27
C GLY A 20 12.66 -0.05 2.39
N CYS A 21 11.55 0.38 3.01
CA CYS A 21 10.45 1.01 2.31
C CYS A 21 10.92 2.31 1.64
N VAL A 22 10.52 2.50 0.41
CA VAL A 22 10.73 3.76 -0.29
C VAL A 22 9.76 4.79 0.29
N ASP A 23 10.30 5.89 0.80
CA ASP A 23 9.53 6.98 1.41
C ASP A 23 9.89 8.37 0.87
N SER A 24 9.06 9.36 1.18
CA SER A 24 9.32 10.78 0.89
C SER A 24 8.85 11.70 2.01
N SER A 25 9.45 12.90 2.10
CA SER A 25 9.07 13.92 3.09
C SER A 25 7.85 14.77 2.68
N GLY A 26 7.11 14.35 1.66
CA GLY A 26 5.90 14.99 1.17
C GLY A 26 5.26 14.15 0.07
N PRO A 27 4.01 14.41 -0.30
CA PRO A 27 3.35 13.67 -1.37
C PRO A 27 4.03 13.94 -2.71
N LEU A 28 4.39 12.89 -3.43
CA LEU A 28 5.01 12.99 -4.76
C LEU A 28 4.00 12.89 -5.90
N LEU A 29 2.80 12.40 -5.59
CA LEU A 29 1.72 12.23 -6.54
C LEU A 29 0.57 13.17 -6.16
N SER A 30 0.16 13.97 -7.12
CA SER A 30 -1.00 14.87 -7.09
C SER A 30 -2.05 14.39 -8.10
N ASP A 31 -3.17 15.10 -8.16
CA ASP A 31 -4.20 14.91 -9.18
C ASP A 31 -4.80 13.49 -9.22
N ALA A 32 -4.90 12.85 -8.04
CA ALA A 32 -5.58 11.58 -7.92
C ALA A 32 -7.06 11.73 -8.26
N GLN A 33 -7.61 10.66 -8.82
CA GLN A 33 -9.04 10.54 -9.12
C GLN A 33 -9.61 9.30 -8.41
N PRO A 34 -10.93 9.22 -8.20
CA PRO A 34 -11.57 8.09 -7.54
C PRO A 34 -11.64 6.85 -8.45
N VAL A 35 -10.48 6.36 -8.91
CA VAL A 35 -10.37 5.23 -9.86
C VAL A 35 -11.00 3.92 -9.36
N LEU A 36 -11.26 3.82 -8.06
CA LEU A 36 -11.91 2.66 -7.43
C LEU A 36 -13.37 2.96 -7.01
N GLY A 37 -13.93 4.11 -7.44
CA GLY A 37 -15.24 4.59 -7.01
C GLY A 37 -15.15 5.57 -5.83
N GLU A 38 -16.26 6.23 -5.49
CA GLU A 38 -16.28 7.26 -4.44
C GLU A 38 -16.32 6.69 -3.02
N GLN A 39 -16.83 5.49 -2.86
CA GLN A 39 -16.91 4.79 -1.58
C GLN A 39 -16.32 3.39 -1.73
N LEU A 40 -15.49 2.99 -0.78
CA LEU A 40 -14.81 1.71 -0.78
C LEU A 40 -15.10 0.97 0.52
N ARG A 41 -15.44 -0.30 0.42
CA ARG A 41 -15.35 -1.25 1.51
C ARG A 41 -14.26 -2.27 1.16
N LEU A 42 -13.17 -2.26 1.89
CA LEU A 42 -12.01 -3.09 1.64
C LEU A 42 -11.93 -4.22 2.65
N GLN A 43 -11.61 -5.42 2.16
CA GLN A 43 -11.24 -6.58 2.96
C GLN A 43 -9.78 -6.91 2.69
N PHE A 44 -8.99 -7.01 3.75
CA PHE A 44 -7.56 -7.25 3.69
C PHE A 44 -7.27 -8.68 4.15
N TYR A 45 -6.60 -9.45 3.30
CA TYR A 45 -6.20 -10.83 3.57
C TYR A 45 -4.69 -10.90 3.69
N SER A 46 -4.18 -11.32 4.85
CA SER A 46 -2.78 -11.64 5.02
C SER A 46 -2.53 -13.09 4.60
N LEU A 47 -1.67 -13.28 3.60
CA LEU A 47 -1.26 -14.61 3.17
C LEU A 47 -0.06 -15.10 4.03
N ARG A 48 -0.28 -15.31 5.33
CA ARG A 48 0.68 -16.08 6.15
C ARG A 48 0.49 -17.56 5.90
N LYS A 49 1.60 -18.30 5.84
CA LYS A 49 1.61 -19.75 5.57
C LYS A 49 0.55 -20.49 6.40
N GLY A 50 -0.53 -20.89 5.76
CA GLY A 50 -1.45 -21.91 6.21
C GLY A 50 -2.59 -21.50 7.16
N ILE A 51 -2.73 -20.23 7.54
CA ILE A 51 -3.85 -19.74 8.36
C ILE A 51 -4.48 -18.55 7.64
N ALA A 52 -5.71 -18.73 7.18
CA ALA A 52 -6.55 -17.60 6.77
C ALA A 52 -7.05 -16.93 8.06
N ASP A 53 -6.39 -15.88 8.49
CA ASP A 53 -6.93 -15.01 9.53
C ASP A 53 -8.22 -14.37 9.01
N GLU A 54 -9.14 -14.03 9.91
CA GLU A 54 -10.32 -13.25 9.52
C GLU A 54 -9.87 -11.94 8.85
N PRO A 55 -10.48 -11.58 7.69
CA PRO A 55 -10.07 -10.39 6.98
C PRO A 55 -10.32 -9.14 7.81
N GLU A 56 -9.33 -8.30 7.94
CA GLU A 56 -9.54 -6.95 8.44
C GLU A 56 -10.37 -6.16 7.44
N GLN A 57 -11.25 -5.31 7.93
CA GLN A 57 -12.12 -4.50 7.09
C GLN A 57 -11.90 -3.03 7.32
N ALA A 58 -12.00 -2.24 6.26
CA ALA A 58 -12.03 -0.79 6.37
C ALA A 58 -12.96 -0.18 5.32
N THR A 59 -13.60 0.91 5.69
CA THR A 59 -14.46 1.72 4.82
C THR A 59 -13.76 3.05 4.57
N TYR A 60 -13.78 3.48 3.31
CA TYR A 60 -13.19 4.74 2.88
C TYR A 60 -14.19 5.51 2.03
N LYS A 61 -14.08 6.83 2.08
CA LYS A 61 -14.78 7.75 1.18
C LYS A 61 -13.76 8.64 0.48
N TRP A 62 -14.00 8.89 -0.79
CA TRP A 62 -13.23 9.86 -1.55
C TRP A 62 -13.49 11.28 -1.06
N ASP A 63 -12.43 12.00 -0.73
CA ASP A 63 -12.47 13.39 -0.32
C ASP A 63 -11.19 14.11 -0.72
N ARG A 64 -11.31 15.16 -1.54
CA ARG A 64 -10.22 16.07 -1.92
C ARG A 64 -8.92 15.38 -2.33
N GLY A 65 -9.00 14.45 -3.29
CA GLY A 65 -7.83 13.79 -3.87
C GLY A 65 -7.30 12.57 -3.09
N ALA A 66 -8.03 12.08 -2.08
CA ALA A 66 -7.65 10.88 -1.33
C ALA A 66 -8.87 10.10 -0.84
N TYR A 67 -8.71 8.82 -0.65
CA TYR A 67 -9.62 7.97 0.11
C TYR A 67 -9.34 8.16 1.59
N ARG A 68 -10.33 8.64 2.34
CA ARG A 68 -10.25 8.82 3.80
C ARG A 68 -11.05 7.75 4.50
N ARG A 69 -10.46 7.17 5.54
CA ARG A 69 -11.11 6.13 6.32
C ARG A 69 -12.33 6.69 7.06
N THR A 70 -13.46 5.99 6.98
CA THR A 70 -14.71 6.32 7.65
C THR A 70 -15.13 5.25 8.67
N GLY A 71 -14.52 4.05 8.66
CA GLY A 71 -14.85 2.98 9.60
C GLY A 71 -14.04 1.71 9.37
N GLY A 72 -14.34 0.67 10.15
CA GLY A 72 -13.73 -0.66 10.08
C GLY A 72 -12.72 -0.95 11.17
N SER A 73 -12.24 -2.20 11.22
CA SER A 73 -11.30 -2.70 12.25
C SER A 73 -9.84 -2.31 11.96
N MET A 74 -9.49 -2.13 10.69
CA MET A 74 -8.14 -1.74 10.29
C MET A 74 -7.91 -0.26 10.60
N THR A 75 -6.87 0.03 11.39
CA THR A 75 -6.60 1.39 11.90
C THR A 75 -5.36 2.05 11.29
N ASP A 76 -4.47 1.27 10.68
CA ASP A 76 -3.12 1.73 10.33
C ASP A 76 -3.07 2.61 9.06
N ILE A 77 -4.08 2.55 8.20
CA ILE A 77 -4.16 3.39 7.00
C ILE A 77 -5.31 4.39 7.16
N GLY A 78 -4.99 5.62 7.54
CA GLY A 78 -5.97 6.69 7.71
C GLY A 78 -6.46 7.27 6.38
N SER A 79 -5.57 7.41 5.41
CA SER A 79 -5.89 7.90 4.06
C SER A 79 -4.87 7.42 3.03
N PHE A 80 -5.33 7.28 1.79
CA PHE A 80 -4.45 6.96 0.66
C PHE A 80 -5.01 7.52 -0.66
N SER A 81 -4.12 7.67 -1.64
CA SER A 81 -4.48 7.97 -3.02
C SER A 81 -3.98 6.89 -3.97
N VAL A 82 -4.65 6.74 -5.11
CA VAL A 82 -4.35 5.70 -6.11
C VAL A 82 -4.08 6.37 -7.45
N HIS A 83 -2.96 6.02 -8.07
CA HIS A 83 -2.50 6.64 -9.30
C HIS A 83 -2.15 5.57 -10.34
N PRO A 84 -2.60 5.67 -11.58
CA PRO A 84 -2.26 4.72 -12.63
C PRO A 84 -0.76 4.65 -12.88
N LEU A 85 -0.21 3.44 -12.97
CA LEU A 85 1.17 3.15 -13.38
C LEU A 85 1.22 2.45 -14.73
N ALA A 86 0.33 1.47 -14.93
CA ALA A 86 0.13 0.71 -16.15
C ALA A 86 -1.32 0.19 -16.17
N ARG A 87 -1.71 -0.58 -17.21
CA ARG A 87 -3.10 -1.02 -17.44
C ARG A 87 -3.81 -1.54 -16.18
N ASP A 88 -3.20 -2.48 -15.45
CA ASP A 88 -3.79 -3.13 -14.27
C ASP A 88 -2.92 -2.94 -13.03
N THR A 89 -2.14 -1.88 -13.03
CA THR A 89 -1.15 -1.61 -11.97
C THR A 89 -1.22 -0.15 -11.57
N PHE A 90 -1.28 0.08 -10.28
CA PHE A 90 -1.43 1.41 -9.68
C PHE A 90 -0.33 1.62 -8.65
N VAL A 91 0.07 2.87 -8.45
CA VAL A 91 0.83 3.29 -7.26
C VAL A 91 -0.16 3.78 -6.21
N VAL A 92 -0.05 3.26 -5.02
CA VAL A 92 -0.77 3.73 -3.83
C VAL A 92 0.18 4.60 -3.03
N GLN A 93 -0.26 5.80 -2.68
CA GLN A 93 0.45 6.73 -1.81
C GLN A 93 -0.35 6.90 -0.53
N SER A 94 0.25 6.70 0.63
CA SER A 94 -0.36 6.89 1.94
C SER A 94 0.54 7.69 2.87
N ALA A 95 -0.05 8.46 3.79
CA ALA A 95 0.71 9.05 4.88
C ALA A 95 1.19 7.94 5.81
N ALA A 96 2.46 7.99 6.23
CA ALA A 96 3.03 7.01 7.14
C ALA A 96 2.41 7.14 8.53
N ALA A 97 1.79 6.06 9.04
CA ALA A 97 1.05 6.09 10.30
C ALA A 97 1.93 6.48 11.51
N LYS A 98 3.21 6.07 11.51
CA LYS A 98 4.15 6.26 12.63
C LYS A 98 5.17 7.36 12.39
N ARG A 99 5.15 8.03 11.24
CA ARG A 99 6.13 9.05 10.85
C ARG A 99 5.43 10.27 10.25
N PRO A 100 4.97 11.23 11.07
CA PRO A 100 4.27 12.42 10.60
C PRO A 100 5.03 13.18 9.51
N GLY A 101 4.34 13.58 8.46
CA GLY A 101 4.93 14.26 7.31
C GLY A 101 5.63 13.36 6.29
N MET A 102 5.76 12.06 6.58
CA MET A 102 6.31 11.09 5.65
C MET A 102 5.21 10.40 4.85
N PHE A 103 5.54 10.01 3.62
CA PHE A 103 4.67 9.24 2.75
C PHE A 103 5.33 7.92 2.37
N GLU A 104 4.53 6.86 2.35
CA GLU A 104 4.89 5.50 1.98
C GLU A 104 4.18 5.12 0.70
N TYR A 105 4.78 4.19 -0.05
CA TYR A 105 4.29 3.83 -1.36
C TYR A 105 4.17 2.31 -1.51
N ALA A 106 3.11 1.89 -2.18
CA ALA A 106 2.87 0.51 -2.54
C ALA A 106 2.43 0.41 -4.01
N ILE A 107 2.49 -0.78 -4.55
CA ILE A 107 1.88 -1.13 -5.82
C ILE A 107 0.60 -1.89 -5.53
N ALA A 108 -0.50 -1.50 -6.17
CA ALA A 108 -1.70 -2.31 -6.25
C ALA A 108 -1.81 -2.86 -7.67
N ARG A 109 -1.82 -4.19 -7.82
CA ARG A 109 -2.03 -4.87 -9.09
C ARG A 109 -3.39 -5.54 -9.08
N ARG A 110 -4.22 -5.25 -10.07
CA ARG A 110 -5.50 -5.95 -10.25
C ARG A 110 -5.22 -7.38 -10.70
N LEU A 111 -5.72 -8.35 -9.96
CA LEU A 111 -5.65 -9.77 -10.27
C LEU A 111 -6.89 -10.20 -11.09
N VAL A 112 -8.05 -9.83 -10.59
CA VAL A 112 -9.37 -9.94 -11.23
C VAL A 112 -10.20 -8.73 -10.79
N ASP A 113 -11.39 -8.56 -11.32
CA ASP A 113 -12.26 -7.46 -10.94
C ASP A 113 -12.53 -7.46 -9.44
N GLY A 114 -12.33 -6.32 -8.82
CA GLY A 114 -12.48 -6.13 -7.38
C GLY A 114 -11.40 -6.76 -6.49
N VAL A 115 -10.39 -7.45 -7.04
CA VAL A 115 -9.32 -8.08 -6.25
C VAL A 115 -7.97 -7.57 -6.67
N TYR A 116 -7.20 -7.07 -5.69
CA TYR A 116 -5.88 -6.47 -5.90
C TYR A 116 -4.84 -7.14 -5.02
N GLN A 117 -3.66 -7.34 -5.57
CA GLN A 117 -2.45 -7.63 -4.82
C GLN A 117 -1.77 -6.32 -4.48
N VAL A 118 -1.48 -6.09 -3.19
CA VAL A 118 -0.78 -4.89 -2.72
C VAL A 118 0.60 -5.27 -2.22
N ILE A 119 1.63 -4.62 -2.77
CA ILE A 119 3.04 -4.90 -2.49
C ILE A 119 3.72 -3.58 -2.14
N ALA A 120 4.37 -3.50 -0.98
CA ALA A 120 5.19 -2.34 -0.63
C ALA A 120 6.31 -2.15 -1.66
N ILE A 121 6.61 -0.90 -2.02
CA ILE A 121 7.75 -0.59 -2.87
C ILE A 121 8.99 -0.65 -2.00
N ASP A 122 9.88 -1.60 -2.32
CA ASP A 122 11.10 -1.87 -1.57
C ASP A 122 12.33 -1.46 -2.40
N GLU A 123 13.28 -0.81 -1.76
CA GLU A 123 14.56 -0.45 -2.40
C GLU A 123 15.33 -1.68 -2.88
N ALA A 124 15.19 -2.82 -2.19
CA ALA A 124 15.85 -4.07 -2.55
C ALA A 124 15.37 -4.62 -3.90
N ASP A 125 14.14 -4.27 -4.32
CA ASP A 125 13.61 -4.68 -5.61
C ASP A 125 14.20 -3.88 -6.77
N ALA A 126 14.66 -2.67 -6.49
CA ALA A 126 15.37 -1.86 -7.47
C ALA A 126 16.79 -2.41 -7.68
N GLY A 127 17.21 -2.58 -8.94
CA GLY A 127 18.57 -2.98 -9.27
C GLY A 127 19.59 -1.98 -8.71
N ARG A 128 20.85 -2.44 -8.56
CA ARG A 128 21.96 -1.64 -8.00
C ARG A 128 22.08 -0.25 -8.65
N VAL A 129 21.89 -0.17 -9.96
CA VAL A 129 21.98 1.09 -10.72
C VAL A 129 20.89 2.07 -10.30
N THR A 130 19.65 1.60 -10.20
CA THR A 130 18.52 2.45 -9.78
C THR A 130 18.70 2.94 -8.35
N ARG A 131 19.15 2.06 -7.44
CA ARG A 131 19.47 2.46 -6.06
C ARG A 131 20.59 3.49 -5.99
N ALA A 132 21.70 3.23 -6.67
CA ALA A 132 22.83 4.15 -6.69
C ALA A 132 22.48 5.53 -7.28
N ARG A 133 21.59 5.54 -8.28
CA ARG A 133 21.15 6.77 -8.94
C ARG A 133 20.15 7.57 -8.12
N PHE A 134 19.24 6.93 -7.40
CA PHE A 134 18.07 7.61 -6.81
C PHE A 134 17.99 7.56 -5.29
N CYS A 135 18.67 6.62 -4.62
CA CYS A 135 18.71 6.61 -3.16
C CYS A 135 19.86 7.48 -2.66
N ARG A 136 19.54 8.57 -2.00
CA ARG A 136 20.53 9.19 -1.11
C ARG A 136 20.68 8.28 0.10
N ARG A 137 21.90 8.01 0.53
CA ARG A 137 22.19 7.30 1.77
C ARG A 137 21.55 8.08 2.92
N ALA A 138 20.39 7.66 3.36
CA ALA A 138 19.86 8.02 4.65
C ALA A 138 20.55 7.13 5.69
N SER A 139 20.81 7.65 6.88
CA SER A 139 21.44 6.92 7.99
C SER A 139 20.62 5.72 8.48
N ASP A 140 19.41 5.57 8.02
CA ASP A 140 18.36 4.67 8.50
C ASP A 140 17.81 3.75 7.41
N SER A 141 18.62 3.02 6.71
CA SER A 141 18.26 1.90 5.81
C SER A 141 17.05 2.09 4.86
N SER A 142 16.44 3.27 4.80
CA SER A 142 15.33 3.58 3.89
C SER A 142 15.79 4.47 2.73
N CYS A 143 15.30 4.17 1.53
CA CYS A 143 15.56 4.99 0.35
C CYS A 143 14.58 6.15 0.29
N ARG A 144 15.05 7.36 0.59
CA ARG A 144 14.24 8.57 0.48
C ARG A 144 14.24 9.12 -0.93
N ILE A 145 13.11 9.06 -1.58
CA ILE A 145 12.90 9.60 -2.91
C ILE A 145 12.35 11.02 -2.86
N GLN A 146 12.61 11.81 -3.91
CA GLN A 146 12.26 13.24 -3.95
C GLN A 146 11.42 13.62 -5.15
N THR A 147 11.26 12.74 -6.12
CA THR A 147 10.53 13.06 -7.34
C THR A 147 9.62 11.92 -7.80
N ARG A 148 8.55 12.29 -8.50
CA ARG A 148 7.63 11.36 -9.15
C ARG A 148 8.34 10.37 -10.08
N ASN A 149 9.35 10.83 -10.84
CA ASN A 149 10.09 9.96 -11.77
C ASN A 149 10.91 8.90 -11.01
N GLN A 150 11.51 9.26 -9.88
CA GLN A 150 12.17 8.29 -9.00
C GLN A 150 11.17 7.26 -8.50
N LEU A 151 10.03 7.70 -7.96
CA LEU A 151 8.97 6.81 -7.48
C LEU A 151 8.53 5.82 -8.57
N TYR A 152 8.25 6.31 -9.77
CA TYR A 152 7.82 5.43 -10.85
C TYR A 152 8.91 4.45 -11.32
N ALA A 153 10.18 4.82 -11.25
CA ALA A 153 11.27 3.90 -11.54
C ALA A 153 11.31 2.74 -10.51
N PHE A 154 11.18 3.05 -9.22
CA PHE A 154 11.08 2.02 -8.17
C PHE A 154 9.82 1.18 -8.29
N ALA A 155 8.67 1.82 -8.52
CA ALA A 155 7.39 1.14 -8.67
C ALA A 155 7.42 0.11 -9.82
N ARG A 156 7.98 0.48 -10.97
CA ARG A 156 8.12 -0.44 -12.11
C ARG A 156 9.07 -1.59 -11.80
N ALA A 157 10.21 -1.32 -11.17
CA ALA A 157 11.17 -2.36 -10.79
C ALA A 157 10.54 -3.36 -9.81
N THR A 158 9.82 -2.89 -8.78
CA THR A 158 9.10 -3.75 -7.84
C THR A 158 7.99 -4.53 -8.56
N ALA A 159 7.20 -3.87 -9.42
CA ALA A 159 6.12 -4.53 -10.17
C ALA A 159 6.62 -5.67 -11.04
N GLU A 160 7.79 -5.52 -11.64
CA GLU A 160 8.41 -6.53 -12.48
C GLU A 160 9.00 -7.67 -11.63
N ARG A 161 9.78 -7.33 -10.61
CA ARG A 161 10.50 -8.30 -9.78
C ARG A 161 9.57 -9.15 -8.91
N ARG A 162 8.51 -8.54 -8.37
CA ARG A 162 7.55 -9.19 -7.46
C ARG A 162 6.32 -9.75 -8.18
N ARG A 163 6.40 -10.00 -9.48
CA ARG A 163 5.28 -10.57 -10.24
C ARG A 163 4.93 -11.96 -9.68
N GLY A 164 3.71 -12.09 -9.12
CA GLY A 164 3.22 -13.33 -8.52
C GLY A 164 3.83 -13.69 -7.16
N GLN A 165 4.57 -12.79 -6.52
CA GLN A 165 5.23 -13.06 -5.24
C GLN A 165 4.70 -12.17 -4.13
N GLY A 166 4.32 -12.77 -3.00
CA GLY A 166 4.04 -12.10 -1.74
C GLY A 166 2.94 -11.02 -1.81
N GLY A 167 2.91 -10.20 -0.79
CA GLY A 167 1.99 -9.08 -0.67
C GLY A 167 0.72 -9.39 0.11
N LEU A 168 -0.11 -8.38 0.22
CA LEU A 168 -1.43 -8.43 0.82
C LEU A 168 -2.46 -8.56 -0.31
N VAL A 169 -3.46 -9.40 -0.14
CA VAL A 169 -4.62 -9.41 -1.05
C VAL A 169 -5.70 -8.51 -0.48
N LEU A 170 -6.16 -7.59 -1.31
CA LEU A 170 -7.22 -6.66 -1.02
C LEU A 170 -8.40 -6.98 -1.92
N ARG A 171 -9.59 -7.14 -1.33
CA ARG A 171 -10.84 -7.31 -2.04
C ARG A 171 -11.74 -6.09 -1.82
N LEU A 172 -12.30 -5.56 -2.89
CA LEU A 172 -13.44 -4.66 -2.80
C LEU A 172 -14.66 -5.51 -2.42
N ALA A 173 -15.27 -5.26 -1.26
CA ALA A 173 -16.52 -5.92 -0.90
C ALA A 173 -17.65 -5.35 -1.76
N ASP A 174 -18.46 -6.24 -2.30
CA ASP A 174 -19.54 -5.93 -3.24
C ASP A 174 -20.47 -4.83 -2.72
N GLY A 175 -20.71 -3.83 -3.53
CA GLY A 175 -21.65 -2.73 -3.26
C GLY A 175 -21.32 -1.40 -3.92
N VAL A 176 -20.15 -1.20 -4.52
CA VAL A 176 -19.77 0.13 -5.07
C VAL A 176 -18.98 0.05 -6.38
N ALA A 177 -19.14 -0.94 -7.20
CA ALA A 177 -18.46 -1.02 -8.49
C ALA A 177 -19.45 -1.04 -9.66
N GLU A 178 -20.38 -0.09 -9.71
CA GLU A 178 -21.15 0.17 -10.92
C GLU A 178 -21.41 1.66 -11.09
N SER A 179 -20.42 2.37 -11.60
CA SER A 179 -20.68 3.66 -12.29
C SER A 179 -19.39 4.15 -12.92
N SER A 180 -19.04 3.57 -14.05
CA SER A 180 -18.45 4.32 -15.18
C SER A 180 -18.17 3.35 -16.33
N ARG A 181 -19.18 3.17 -17.15
CA ARG A 181 -18.98 2.87 -18.58
C ARG A 181 -19.13 4.15 -19.36
#